data_0a8bf566b6f7d64b59d50be99138380a
#
_entry.id   0a8bf566b6f7d64b59d50be99138380a
#
_cell.length_a   1.000
_cell.length_b   1.000
_cell.length_c   1.000
_cell.angle_alpha   90.00
_cell.angle_beta   90.00
_cell.angle_gamma   90.00
#
_symmetry.space_group_name_H-M   'P 1'
#
loop_
_entity.id
_entity.type
_entity.pdbx_description
1 polymer ?
#
loop_
_entity_poly.entity_id
_entity_poly.type
_entity_poly.pdbx_seq_one_letter_code
_entity_poly.pdbx_strand_id
1 'polypeptide(L)'
;EITHVIRGEDHINNPPRQINILKALKAPVPVYAHVSMINGDDGKKLSKRHGAVSVMQYRDDGYLPEALLNYLVRLGWSHGDQEIFTREEMIKYFTLNAVSKSASAFNTDKLLWLNHHYINALPPEYVATHLQWHIEQENIDTRNGPQLADLVKLLGERCKTLKEMAQSCRYFYEDFAEFDADAAKKHLR
;
A
#
# COMPACT_ATOMS: atom_id res chain seq x y z
N GLU A 1 3.24 20.88 20.04
CA GLU A 1 2.81 20.26 21.31
C GLU A 1 2.19 18.90 21.01
N ILE A 2 2.63 17.82 21.72
CA ILE A 2 2.13 16.46 21.52
C ILE A 2 0.84 16.29 22.33
N THR A 3 -0.27 16.01 21.65
CA THR A 3 -1.59 15.80 22.29
C THR A 3 -1.92 14.32 22.47
N HIS A 4 -1.43 13.46 21.56
CA HIS A 4 -1.70 12.03 21.55
C HIS A 4 -0.41 11.24 21.29
N VAL A 5 -0.29 10.07 21.91
CA VAL A 5 0.76 9.08 21.64
C VAL A 5 0.08 7.78 21.26
N ILE A 6 0.07 7.49 19.95
CA ILE A 6 -0.54 6.28 19.37
C ILE A 6 0.59 5.40 18.86
N ARG A 7 0.71 4.18 19.38
CA ARG A 7 1.84 3.27 19.06
C ARG A 7 1.45 1.80 19.24
N GLY A 8 2.35 0.89 18.89
CA GLY A 8 2.12 -0.55 19.06
C GLY A 8 1.98 -0.97 20.54
N GLU A 9 1.22 -2.02 20.77
CA GLU A 9 0.97 -2.57 22.11
C GLU A 9 2.22 -3.13 22.80
N ASP A 10 3.29 -3.42 22.06
CA ASP A 10 4.60 -3.77 22.60
C ASP A 10 5.21 -2.67 23.49
N HIS A 11 4.68 -1.46 23.43
CA HIS A 11 5.05 -0.33 24.27
C HIS A 11 4.13 -0.12 25.48
N ILE A 12 3.14 -0.99 25.74
CA ILE A 12 2.11 -0.79 26.78
C ILE A 12 2.68 -0.67 28.21
N ASN A 13 3.87 -1.22 28.44
CA ASN A 13 4.56 -1.12 29.72
C ASN A 13 5.32 0.20 29.93
N ASN A 14 5.43 1.05 28.91
CA ASN A 14 6.18 2.30 28.97
C ASN A 14 5.37 3.49 29.54
N PRO A 15 4.06 3.65 29.27
CA PRO A 15 3.27 4.78 29.74
C PRO A 15 3.37 5.06 31.24
N PRO A 16 3.32 4.09 32.17
CA PRO A 16 3.40 4.40 33.59
C PRO A 16 4.65 5.18 33.98
N ARG A 17 5.80 4.81 33.42
CA ARG A 17 7.07 5.51 33.65
C ARG A 17 7.08 6.90 33.03
N GLN A 18 6.63 7.02 31.80
CA GLN A 18 6.56 8.27 31.03
C GLN A 18 5.59 9.27 31.71
N ILE A 19 4.42 8.81 32.14
CA ILE A 19 3.44 9.63 32.86
C ILE A 19 4.01 10.16 34.18
N ASN A 20 4.72 9.34 34.93
CA ASN A 20 5.36 9.76 36.18
C ASN A 20 6.43 10.83 35.94
N ILE A 21 7.22 10.71 34.87
CA ILE A 21 8.20 11.74 34.50
C ILE A 21 7.50 13.05 34.11
N LEU A 22 6.44 12.98 33.27
CA LEU A 22 5.70 14.15 32.86
C LEU A 22 5.05 14.87 34.07
N LYS A 23 4.47 14.10 35.00
CA LYS A 23 3.91 14.66 36.26
C LYS A 23 4.97 15.32 37.10
N ALA A 24 6.16 14.72 37.26
CA ALA A 24 7.26 15.30 38.00
C ALA A 24 7.73 16.64 37.41
N LEU A 25 7.73 16.72 36.07
CA LEU A 25 8.07 17.93 35.33
C LEU A 25 6.92 18.94 35.24
N LYS A 26 5.75 18.66 35.82
CA LYS A 26 4.51 19.46 35.71
C LYS A 26 4.10 19.71 34.25
N ALA A 27 4.44 18.75 33.33
CA ALA A 27 4.09 18.80 31.94
C ALA A 27 2.71 18.16 31.70
N PRO A 28 1.94 18.59 30.68
CA PRO A 28 0.67 17.96 30.32
C PRO A 28 0.90 16.49 29.90
N VAL A 29 0.00 15.63 30.36
CA VAL A 29 0.03 14.20 29.99
C VAL A 29 -0.78 14.02 28.70
N PRO A 30 -0.19 13.49 27.59
CA PRO A 30 -0.92 13.22 26.36
C PRO A 30 -1.90 12.05 26.53
N VAL A 31 -2.86 11.95 25.61
CA VAL A 31 -3.70 10.76 25.49
C VAL A 31 -2.87 9.61 24.92
N TYR A 32 -2.81 8.49 25.64
CA TYR A 32 -2.13 7.28 25.15
C TYR A 32 -3.13 6.32 24.52
N ALA A 33 -2.79 5.80 23.33
CA ALA A 33 -3.49 4.72 22.67
C ALA A 33 -2.50 3.69 22.14
N HIS A 34 -2.88 2.41 22.20
CA HIS A 34 -2.06 1.32 21.72
C HIS A 34 -2.83 0.53 20.65
N VAL A 35 -2.22 0.38 19.47
CA VAL A 35 -2.74 -0.44 18.38
C VAL A 35 -2.22 -1.87 18.55
N SER A 36 -3.06 -2.84 18.19
CA SER A 36 -2.70 -4.25 18.24
C SER A 36 -1.58 -4.60 17.28
N MET A 37 -0.93 -5.76 17.52
CA MET A 37 0.11 -6.29 16.66
C MET A 37 -0.43 -6.64 15.28
N ILE A 38 0.42 -6.48 14.26
CA ILE A 38 0.23 -7.04 12.94
C ILE A 38 1.08 -8.31 12.84
N ASN A 39 0.44 -9.43 12.55
CA ASN A 39 1.08 -10.72 12.38
C ASN A 39 1.24 -11.06 10.90
N GLY A 40 2.25 -11.85 10.55
CA GLY A 40 2.38 -12.50 9.25
C GLY A 40 1.44 -13.72 9.16
N ASP A 41 1.48 -14.41 8.01
CA ASP A 41 0.68 -15.60 7.74
C ASP A 41 0.97 -16.76 8.71
N ASP A 42 2.17 -16.77 9.32
CA ASP A 42 2.57 -17.76 10.32
C ASP A 42 2.07 -17.44 11.75
N GLY A 43 1.23 -16.41 11.90
CA GLY A 43 0.70 -15.96 13.19
C GLY A 43 1.70 -15.24 14.09
N LYS A 44 2.95 -15.05 13.64
CA LYS A 44 3.99 -14.34 14.39
C LYS A 44 4.05 -12.87 13.99
N LYS A 45 4.58 -12.02 14.88
CA LYS A 45 4.77 -10.59 14.60
C LYS A 45 5.39 -10.38 13.23
N LEU A 46 4.79 -9.50 12.43
CA LEU A 46 5.28 -9.12 11.10
C LEU A 46 6.73 -8.62 11.20
N SER A 47 7.60 -9.16 10.36
CA SER A 47 9.03 -8.87 10.36
C SER A 47 9.60 -8.95 8.95
N LYS A 48 10.87 -8.57 8.77
CA LYS A 48 11.57 -8.61 7.47
C LYS A 48 11.48 -9.97 6.75
N ARG A 49 11.40 -11.08 7.47
CA ARG A 49 11.24 -12.42 6.89
C ARG A 49 9.86 -12.67 6.25
N HIS A 50 8.86 -11.84 6.55
CA HIS A 50 7.52 -11.91 5.97
C HIS A 50 7.36 -11.01 4.73
N GLY A 51 8.46 -10.47 4.20
CA GLY A 51 8.47 -9.57 3.05
C GLY A 51 8.63 -8.10 3.44
N ALA A 52 7.93 -7.22 2.74
CA ALA A 52 8.04 -5.79 2.92
C ALA A 52 7.59 -5.32 4.31
N VAL A 53 8.48 -4.63 5.03
CA VAL A 53 8.20 -3.99 6.33
C VAL A 53 8.42 -2.48 6.29
N SER A 54 9.04 -1.97 5.23
CA SER A 54 9.18 -0.55 4.95
C SER A 54 8.06 -0.08 4.01
N VAL A 55 7.47 1.07 4.30
CA VAL A 55 6.47 1.69 3.40
C VAL A 55 7.03 1.88 1.98
N MET A 56 8.32 2.22 1.88
CA MET A 56 8.98 2.40 0.58
C MET A 56 9.10 1.10 -0.22
N GLN A 57 9.19 -0.05 0.43
CA GLN A 57 9.20 -1.34 -0.25
C GLN A 57 7.87 -1.60 -0.98
N TYR A 58 6.74 -1.23 -0.39
CA TYR A 58 5.45 -1.34 -1.07
C TYR A 58 5.36 -0.47 -2.33
N ARG A 59 5.95 0.74 -2.30
CA ARG A 59 6.10 1.54 -3.51
C ARG A 59 6.91 0.78 -4.57
N ASP A 60 8.08 0.26 -4.18
CA ASP A 60 9.00 -0.45 -5.08
C ASP A 60 8.37 -1.74 -5.65
N ASP A 61 7.43 -2.34 -4.93
CA ASP A 61 6.62 -3.49 -5.36
C ASP A 61 5.39 -3.09 -6.21
N GLY A 62 5.14 -1.79 -6.38
CA GLY A 62 4.11 -1.26 -7.29
C GLY A 62 2.75 -1.02 -6.67
N TYR A 63 2.69 -0.79 -5.36
CA TYR A 63 1.46 -0.42 -4.67
C TYR A 63 1.26 1.10 -4.66
N LEU A 64 0.03 1.53 -4.92
CA LEU A 64 -0.40 2.92 -4.78
C LEU A 64 -0.51 3.31 -3.29
N PRO A 65 -0.19 4.56 -2.94
CA PRO A 65 -0.28 5.02 -1.55
C PRO A 65 -1.71 4.92 -0.98
N GLU A 66 -2.75 5.14 -1.78
CA GLU A 66 -4.15 5.01 -1.38
C GLU A 66 -4.49 3.57 -1.01
N ALA A 67 -4.03 2.60 -1.81
CA ALA A 67 -4.26 1.18 -1.55
C ALA A 67 -3.60 0.75 -0.23
N LEU A 68 -2.35 1.13 -0.03
CA LEU A 68 -1.62 0.82 1.20
C LEU A 68 -2.26 1.50 2.42
N LEU A 69 -2.62 2.78 2.33
CA LEU A 69 -3.26 3.51 3.43
C LEU A 69 -4.61 2.89 3.80
N ASN A 70 -5.44 2.58 2.81
CA ASN A 70 -6.74 1.93 3.05
C ASN A 70 -6.56 0.55 3.68
N TYR A 71 -5.58 -0.22 3.20
CA TYR A 71 -5.28 -1.53 3.76
C TYR A 71 -4.85 -1.42 5.23
N LEU A 72 -3.91 -0.52 5.54
CA LEU A 72 -3.38 -0.33 6.90
C LEU A 72 -4.45 0.15 7.87
N VAL A 73 -5.34 1.06 7.46
CA VAL A 73 -6.41 1.53 8.36
C VAL A 73 -7.35 0.39 8.73
N ARG A 74 -7.64 -0.53 7.79
CA ARG A 74 -8.51 -1.68 8.03
C ARG A 74 -7.87 -2.79 8.87
N LEU A 75 -6.56 -2.82 9.00
CA LEU A 75 -5.88 -3.81 9.85
C LEU A 75 -6.17 -3.64 11.34
N GLY A 76 -6.48 -2.45 11.79
CA GLY A 76 -6.70 -2.19 13.21
C GLY A 76 -7.93 -1.35 13.53
N TRP A 77 -8.76 -1.05 12.52
CA TRP A 77 -9.93 -0.21 12.67
C TRP A 77 -11.03 -0.61 11.68
N SER A 78 -12.30 -0.34 12.02
CA SER A 78 -13.44 -0.58 11.15
C SER A 78 -14.50 0.50 11.30
N HIS A 79 -15.26 0.72 10.24
CA HIS A 79 -16.46 1.56 10.23
C HIS A 79 -17.57 0.81 9.50
N GLY A 80 -18.42 0.11 10.27
CA GLY A 80 -19.39 -0.83 9.71
C GLY A 80 -18.74 -1.86 8.77
N ASP A 81 -19.39 -2.13 7.66
CA ASP A 81 -18.93 -3.09 6.65
C ASP A 81 -18.17 -2.45 5.49
N GLN A 82 -17.89 -1.12 5.57
CA GLN A 82 -17.18 -0.41 4.53
C GLN A 82 -15.73 -0.91 4.41
N GLU A 83 -15.31 -1.28 3.20
CA GLU A 83 -13.99 -1.80 2.90
C GLU A 83 -13.08 -0.74 2.24
N ILE A 84 -13.65 0.12 1.41
CA ILE A 84 -12.94 1.13 0.63
C ILE A 84 -13.25 2.50 1.20
N PHE A 85 -12.20 3.26 1.49
CA PHE A 85 -12.28 4.59 2.09
C PHE A 85 -11.45 5.59 1.31
N THR A 86 -12.02 6.74 1.03
CA THR A 86 -11.21 7.91 0.66
C THR A 86 -10.45 8.43 1.88
N ARG A 87 -9.43 9.23 1.64
CA ARG A 87 -8.67 9.87 2.72
C ARG A 87 -9.57 10.76 3.59
N GLU A 88 -10.50 11.48 2.97
CA GLU A 88 -11.47 12.35 3.64
C GLU A 88 -12.43 11.54 4.53
N GLU A 89 -12.87 10.38 4.06
CA GLU A 89 -13.69 9.46 4.86
C GLU A 89 -12.91 8.89 6.05
N MET A 90 -11.64 8.52 5.85
CA MET A 90 -10.77 8.07 6.95
C MET A 90 -10.65 9.15 8.02
N ILE A 91 -10.39 10.40 7.63
CA ILE A 91 -10.29 11.54 8.56
C ILE A 91 -11.62 11.78 9.27
N LYS A 92 -12.74 11.67 8.58
CA LYS A 92 -14.07 11.91 9.11
C LYS A 92 -14.54 10.85 10.10
N TYR A 93 -14.25 9.56 9.80
CA TYR A 93 -14.83 8.45 10.55
C TYR A 93 -13.88 7.84 11.57
N PHE A 94 -12.57 8.07 11.45
CA PHE A 94 -11.60 7.50 12.37
C PHE A 94 -11.81 7.99 13.79
N THR A 95 -11.92 7.03 14.71
CA THR A 95 -11.94 7.30 16.15
C THR A 95 -11.06 6.29 16.88
N LEU A 96 -10.40 6.71 17.94
CA LEU A 96 -9.59 5.83 18.79
C LEU A 96 -10.42 4.72 19.47
N ASN A 97 -11.69 4.99 19.74
CA ASN A 97 -12.58 4.01 20.38
C ASN A 97 -12.94 2.82 19.47
N ALA A 98 -12.85 3.01 18.15
CA ALA A 98 -13.10 1.96 17.15
C ALA A 98 -11.83 1.17 16.76
N VAL A 99 -10.68 1.47 17.37
CA VAL A 99 -9.45 0.72 17.17
C VAL A 99 -9.58 -0.67 17.77
N SER A 100 -9.28 -1.69 16.98
CA SER A 100 -9.35 -3.10 17.38
C SER A 100 -8.34 -3.42 18.49
N LYS A 101 -8.77 -4.26 19.44
CA LYS A 101 -7.89 -4.82 20.48
C LYS A 101 -7.26 -6.15 20.09
N SER A 102 -7.74 -6.75 19.01
CA SER A 102 -7.25 -8.04 18.52
C SER A 102 -6.13 -7.84 17.51
N ALA A 103 -5.12 -8.70 17.55
CA ALA A 103 -4.08 -8.73 16.53
C ALA A 103 -4.67 -9.02 15.15
N SER A 104 -4.13 -8.35 14.13
CA SER A 104 -4.55 -8.51 12.74
C SER A 104 -3.52 -9.32 11.97
N ALA A 105 -3.98 -10.19 11.05
CA ALA A 105 -3.10 -10.89 10.12
C ALA A 105 -2.93 -10.09 8.83
N PHE A 106 -1.69 -9.93 8.38
CA PHE A 106 -1.39 -9.34 7.09
C PHE A 106 -1.79 -10.29 5.97
N ASN A 107 -2.57 -9.83 5.02
CA ASN A 107 -3.06 -10.60 3.88
C ASN A 107 -2.68 -9.89 2.58
N THR A 108 -1.69 -10.45 1.87
CA THR A 108 -1.17 -9.88 0.63
C THR A 108 -2.21 -9.88 -0.49
N ASP A 109 -3.06 -10.91 -0.58
CA ASP A 109 -4.09 -10.99 -1.63
C ASP A 109 -5.12 -9.87 -1.47
N LYS A 110 -5.50 -9.54 -0.23
CA LYS A 110 -6.39 -8.41 0.04
C LYS A 110 -5.76 -7.07 -0.32
N LEU A 111 -4.47 -6.89 -0.05
CA LEU A 111 -3.73 -5.68 -0.45
C LEU A 111 -3.64 -5.58 -1.98
N LEU A 112 -3.36 -6.68 -2.69
CA LEU A 112 -3.37 -6.73 -4.15
C LEU A 112 -4.74 -6.40 -4.74
N TRP A 113 -5.80 -6.91 -4.16
CA TRP A 113 -7.17 -6.58 -4.57
C TRP A 113 -7.47 -5.09 -4.41
N LEU A 114 -7.11 -4.49 -3.28
CA LEU A 114 -7.24 -3.04 -3.07
C LEU A 114 -6.42 -2.24 -4.08
N ASN A 115 -5.19 -2.67 -4.34
CA ASN A 115 -4.34 -1.98 -5.31
C ASN A 115 -4.93 -2.01 -6.72
N HIS A 116 -5.40 -3.18 -7.16
CA HIS A 116 -6.11 -3.32 -8.42
C HIS A 116 -7.35 -2.42 -8.49
N HIS A 117 -8.12 -2.35 -7.41
CA HIS A 117 -9.26 -1.44 -7.32
C HIS A 117 -8.83 0.02 -7.54
N TYR A 118 -7.80 0.50 -6.82
CA TYR A 118 -7.36 1.89 -6.93
C TYR A 118 -6.70 2.22 -8.27
N ILE A 119 -5.99 1.28 -8.90
CA ILE A 119 -5.47 1.45 -10.28
C ILE A 119 -6.61 1.77 -11.25
N ASN A 120 -7.77 1.13 -11.10
CA ASN A 120 -8.90 1.30 -12.00
C ASN A 120 -9.89 2.42 -11.58
N ALA A 121 -9.92 2.80 -10.30
CA ALA A 121 -10.85 3.81 -9.79
C ALA A 121 -10.28 5.23 -9.79
N LEU A 122 -8.96 5.39 -9.68
CA LEU A 122 -8.31 6.70 -9.68
C LEU A 122 -8.17 7.25 -11.10
N PRO A 123 -8.05 8.59 -11.28
CA PRO A 123 -7.80 9.19 -12.58
C PRO A 123 -6.55 8.58 -13.23
N PRO A 124 -6.62 8.12 -14.50
CA PRO A 124 -5.47 7.49 -15.17
C PRO A 124 -4.23 8.35 -15.24
N GLU A 125 -4.38 9.67 -15.35
CA GLU A 125 -3.30 10.64 -15.34
C GLU A 125 -2.57 10.66 -14.00
N TYR A 126 -3.30 10.52 -12.89
CA TYR A 126 -2.72 10.41 -11.56
C TYR A 126 -1.96 9.09 -11.38
N VAL A 127 -2.56 7.97 -11.77
CA VAL A 127 -1.92 6.65 -11.72
C VAL A 127 -0.66 6.64 -12.59
N ALA A 128 -0.69 7.28 -13.76
CA ALA A 128 0.45 7.42 -14.66
C ALA A 128 1.64 8.14 -14.00
N THR A 129 1.42 9.10 -13.11
CA THR A 129 2.53 9.76 -12.38
C THR A 129 3.28 8.77 -11.48
N HIS A 130 2.59 7.82 -10.87
CA HIS A 130 3.21 6.76 -10.08
C HIS A 130 3.83 5.67 -10.97
N LEU A 131 3.20 5.33 -12.09
CA LEU A 131 3.72 4.38 -13.07
C LEU A 131 5.04 4.84 -13.67
N GLN A 132 5.23 6.16 -13.89
CA GLN A 132 6.44 6.74 -14.48
C GLN A 132 7.70 6.31 -13.75
N TRP A 133 7.67 6.28 -12.41
CA TRP A 133 8.82 5.83 -11.62
C TRP A 133 9.19 4.36 -11.93
N HIS A 134 8.22 3.47 -12.09
CA HIS A 134 8.45 2.06 -12.43
C HIS A 134 8.98 1.89 -13.86
N ILE A 135 8.48 2.69 -14.79
CA ILE A 135 8.97 2.77 -16.17
C ILE A 135 10.46 3.15 -16.19
N GLU A 136 10.86 4.11 -15.38
CA GLU A 136 12.26 4.53 -15.23
C GLU A 136 13.14 3.43 -14.63
N GLN A 137 12.62 2.68 -13.62
CA GLN A 137 13.34 1.53 -13.05
C GLN A 137 13.56 0.40 -14.07
N GLU A 138 12.62 0.21 -15.00
CA GLU A 138 12.73 -0.76 -16.10
C GLU A 138 13.56 -0.26 -17.28
N ASN A 139 14.07 0.99 -17.22
CA ASN A 139 14.84 1.66 -18.29
C ASN A 139 14.10 1.72 -19.63
N ILE A 140 12.78 1.91 -19.64
CA ILE A 140 11.95 2.01 -20.85
C ILE A 140 11.93 3.47 -21.32
N ASP A 141 12.28 3.70 -22.59
CA ASP A 141 12.20 5.02 -23.23
C ASP A 141 10.79 5.27 -23.80
N THR A 142 10.04 6.16 -23.17
CA THR A 142 8.64 6.45 -23.51
C THR A 142 8.46 7.59 -24.54
N ARG A 143 9.55 8.15 -25.09
CA ARG A 143 9.48 9.35 -25.96
C ARG A 143 8.72 9.12 -27.27
N ASN A 144 8.74 7.91 -27.81
CA ASN A 144 8.19 7.56 -29.13
C ASN A 144 7.04 6.56 -29.04
N GLY A 145 6.19 6.65 -28.05
CA GLY A 145 5.07 5.73 -27.87
C GLY A 145 3.82 6.38 -27.28
N PRO A 146 2.83 5.57 -26.89
CA PRO A 146 1.58 6.08 -26.32
C PRO A 146 1.81 6.78 -24.98
N GLN A 147 0.84 7.64 -24.60
CA GLN A 147 0.86 8.27 -23.29
C GLN A 147 0.62 7.23 -22.19
N LEU A 148 1.35 7.32 -21.07
CA LEU A 148 1.21 6.38 -19.94
C LEU A 148 -0.22 6.30 -19.41
N ALA A 149 -0.96 7.41 -19.40
CA ALA A 149 -2.36 7.41 -18.98
C ALA A 149 -3.25 6.52 -19.86
N ASP A 150 -2.97 6.42 -21.16
CA ASP A 150 -3.72 5.54 -22.06
C ASP A 150 -3.36 4.07 -21.81
N LEU A 151 -2.09 3.79 -21.48
CA LEU A 151 -1.67 2.45 -21.08
C LEU A 151 -2.26 2.05 -19.72
N VAL A 152 -2.41 2.96 -18.76
CA VAL A 152 -3.14 2.69 -17.51
C VAL A 152 -4.58 2.24 -17.79
N LYS A 153 -5.30 2.93 -18.68
CA LYS A 153 -6.67 2.53 -19.09
C LYS A 153 -6.70 1.16 -19.76
N LEU A 154 -5.71 0.88 -20.60
CA LEU A 154 -5.64 -0.37 -21.36
C LEU A 154 -5.27 -1.58 -20.51
N LEU A 155 -4.33 -1.41 -19.58
CA LEU A 155 -3.72 -2.49 -18.81
C LEU A 155 -4.27 -2.63 -17.39
N GLY A 156 -5.00 -1.63 -16.88
CA GLY A 156 -5.45 -1.57 -15.50
C GLY A 156 -6.20 -2.81 -15.03
N GLU A 157 -7.10 -3.34 -15.86
CA GLU A 157 -7.87 -4.55 -15.55
C GLU A 157 -7.00 -5.83 -15.48
N ARG A 158 -5.82 -5.82 -16.11
CA ARG A 158 -4.93 -6.99 -16.22
C ARG A 158 -3.81 -6.99 -15.19
N CYS A 159 -3.45 -5.83 -14.64
CA CYS A 159 -2.31 -5.66 -13.75
C CYS A 159 -2.78 -5.36 -12.33
N LYS A 160 -2.19 -6.04 -11.36
CA LYS A 160 -2.48 -5.82 -9.94
C LYS A 160 -1.50 -4.85 -9.27
N THR A 161 -0.34 -4.62 -9.89
CA THR A 161 0.68 -3.69 -9.41
C THR A 161 1.21 -2.82 -10.54
N LEU A 162 1.73 -1.62 -10.19
CA LEU A 162 2.37 -0.74 -11.16
C LEU A 162 3.68 -1.32 -11.70
N LYS A 163 4.36 -2.15 -10.92
CA LYS A 163 5.56 -2.86 -11.35
C LYS A 163 5.24 -3.84 -12.48
N GLU A 164 4.21 -4.67 -12.31
CA GLU A 164 3.70 -5.56 -13.34
C GLU A 164 3.25 -4.78 -14.59
N MET A 165 2.56 -3.66 -14.38
CA MET A 165 2.11 -2.79 -15.47
C MET A 165 3.29 -2.20 -16.24
N ALA A 166 4.35 -1.73 -15.56
CA ALA A 166 5.54 -1.20 -16.22
C ALA A 166 6.22 -2.25 -17.12
N GLN A 167 6.35 -3.48 -16.62
CA GLN A 167 6.87 -4.60 -17.42
C GLN A 167 6.01 -4.87 -18.65
N SER A 168 4.69 -4.81 -18.50
CA SER A 168 3.73 -4.95 -19.59
C SER A 168 3.71 -3.76 -20.56
N CYS A 169 4.25 -2.62 -20.18
CA CYS A 169 4.36 -1.46 -21.07
C CYS A 169 5.49 -1.59 -22.10
N ARG A 170 6.51 -2.41 -21.85
CA ARG A 170 7.73 -2.50 -22.66
C ARG A 170 7.45 -2.66 -24.15
N TYR A 171 6.57 -3.57 -24.51
CA TYR A 171 6.28 -3.87 -25.93
C TYR A 171 5.53 -2.75 -26.68
N PHE A 172 5.07 -1.70 -26.00
CA PHE A 172 4.51 -0.52 -26.66
C PHE A 172 5.58 0.50 -27.07
N TYR A 173 6.79 0.39 -26.50
CA TYR A 173 7.86 1.34 -26.69
C TYR A 173 9.11 0.74 -27.36
N GLU A 174 9.33 -0.56 -27.23
CA GLU A 174 10.50 -1.27 -27.71
C GLU A 174 10.08 -2.39 -28.67
N ASP A 175 10.81 -2.47 -29.81
CA ASP A 175 10.72 -3.62 -30.70
C ASP A 175 11.45 -4.82 -30.09
N PHE A 176 11.01 -6.02 -30.44
CA PHE A 176 11.63 -7.27 -30.02
C PHE A 176 12.45 -7.86 -31.18
N ALA A 177 13.64 -8.34 -30.86
CA ALA A 177 14.56 -8.92 -31.85
C ALA A 177 14.20 -10.35 -32.26
N GLU A 178 13.57 -11.12 -31.36
CA GLU A 178 13.23 -12.52 -31.53
C GLU A 178 11.82 -12.82 -31.05
N PHE A 179 11.12 -13.70 -31.78
CA PHE A 179 9.83 -14.25 -31.35
C PHE A 179 10.04 -15.51 -30.52
N ASP A 180 9.28 -15.70 -29.50
CA ASP A 180 9.15 -17.01 -28.86
C ASP A 180 8.63 -18.02 -29.87
N ALA A 181 9.42 -19.09 -30.09
CA ALA A 181 9.17 -20.05 -31.19
C ALA A 181 7.84 -20.80 -31.01
N ASP A 182 7.42 -21.08 -29.78
CA ASP A 182 6.18 -21.80 -29.49
C ASP A 182 4.96 -20.86 -29.58
N ALA A 183 5.09 -19.62 -29.09
CA ALA A 183 4.08 -18.61 -29.27
C ALA A 183 3.88 -18.24 -30.76
N ALA A 184 4.97 -18.13 -31.55
CA ALA A 184 4.90 -17.86 -32.97
C ALA A 184 4.16 -18.96 -33.72
N LYS A 185 4.46 -20.22 -33.45
CA LYS A 185 3.73 -21.35 -34.04
C LYS A 185 2.26 -21.41 -33.72
N LYS A 186 1.88 -20.92 -32.52
CA LYS A 186 0.51 -20.97 -32.02
C LYS A 186 -0.34 -19.80 -32.50
N HIS A 187 0.26 -18.61 -32.64
CA HIS A 187 -0.48 -17.35 -32.83
C HIS A 187 -0.19 -16.59 -34.13
N LEU A 188 0.92 -16.90 -34.82
CA LEU A 188 1.32 -16.30 -36.10
C LEU A 188 1.10 -17.28 -37.28
N ARG A 189 -0.15 -17.70 -37.50
CA ARG A 189 -0.56 -18.46 -38.67
C ARG A 189 -1.12 -17.55 -39.74
#